data_031d18c97fe2129774b7a96fdc78a258
#
_entry.id   031d18c97fe2129774b7a96fdc78a258
#
_cell.length_a   1.000
_cell.length_b   1.000
_cell.length_c   1.000
_cell.angle_alpha   90.00
_cell.angle_beta   90.00
_cell.angle_gamma   90.00
#
_symmetry.space_group_name_H-M   'P 1'
#
loop_
_entity.id
_entity.type
_entity.pdbx_description
1 polymer ?
#
loop_
_entity_poly.entity_id
_entity_poly.type
_entity_poly.pdbx_seq_one_letter_code
_entity_poly.pdbx_strand_id
1 'polypeptide(L)'
;MILLDRLTKRFGTTTAVDQLCLGVPPGTICALVGPSGCGKSTTLRLINRLIEPDGGRVLIDGTDAASLPVVQLRRRIGYVIQSIGLFPHWSIARNIATVPELLGWPAGRIAARVDELLVLVGLDPETFRHRRPHELSGGQQQRVGVARALAADPDLLLMDEPFGALDPVTRDGLQAALLDIQARTGKTIIIVTHDIDEAIRLASRIAVLDSGRLVQQGSPRDILTRPATAFVESFVGGPKRGLRLLQVTRVGERTDYGAMAEGEPVCAEAPLDSALALMVARGTDRLPVIDANGRRGTLALADVVMP
;
A
#
# COMPACT_ATOMS: atom_id res chain seq x y z
N MET A 1 -7.57 -2.10 -14.69
CA MET A 1 -8.65 -1.68 -13.74
C MET A 1 -9.24 -2.89 -13.06
N ILE A 2 -9.41 -2.86 -11.75
CA ILE A 2 -10.10 -3.92 -11.01
C ILE A 2 -11.50 -3.41 -10.64
N LEU A 3 -12.52 -4.20 -10.91
CA LEU A 3 -13.90 -3.87 -10.55
C LEU A 3 -14.53 -5.08 -9.84
N LEU A 4 -14.99 -4.85 -8.62
CA LEU A 4 -15.85 -5.77 -7.89
C LEU A 4 -17.29 -5.33 -8.10
N ASP A 5 -18.13 -6.19 -8.66
CA ASP A 5 -19.53 -5.91 -8.98
C ASP A 5 -20.43 -6.77 -8.10
N ARG A 6 -20.98 -6.18 -7.04
CA ARG A 6 -21.86 -6.81 -6.04
C ARG A 6 -21.32 -8.13 -5.49
N LEU A 7 -20.01 -8.14 -5.24
CA LEU A 7 -19.30 -9.34 -4.80
C LEU A 7 -19.83 -9.80 -3.44
N THR A 8 -20.20 -11.06 -3.33
CA THR A 8 -20.81 -11.61 -2.11
C THR A 8 -20.13 -12.93 -1.75
N LYS A 9 -19.84 -13.12 -0.45
CA LYS A 9 -19.31 -14.37 0.11
C LYS A 9 -19.91 -14.67 1.45
N ARG A 10 -20.40 -15.90 1.61
CA ARG A 10 -20.97 -16.43 2.84
C ARG A 10 -20.18 -17.65 3.32
N PHE A 11 -20.05 -17.78 4.62
CA PHE A 11 -19.52 -18.96 5.29
C PHE A 11 -20.56 -19.44 6.31
N GLY A 12 -21.30 -20.49 5.96
CA GLY A 12 -22.45 -20.92 6.74
C GLY A 12 -23.48 -19.79 6.86
N THR A 13 -23.78 -19.36 8.07
CA THR A 13 -24.72 -18.28 8.36
C THR A 13 -24.08 -16.87 8.32
N THR A 14 -22.74 -16.78 8.25
CA THR A 14 -22.04 -15.51 8.29
C THR A 14 -21.78 -14.98 6.89
N THR A 15 -22.23 -13.77 6.58
CA THR A 15 -21.88 -13.06 5.34
C THR A 15 -20.58 -12.27 5.57
N ALA A 16 -19.49 -12.75 5.00
CA ALA A 16 -18.17 -12.14 5.15
C ALA A 16 -17.93 -10.98 4.16
N VAL A 17 -18.55 -11.02 2.98
CA VAL A 17 -18.59 -9.94 1.99
C VAL A 17 -20.01 -9.86 1.46
N ASP A 18 -20.61 -8.66 1.52
CA ASP A 18 -22.01 -8.44 1.20
C ASP A 18 -22.18 -7.36 0.12
N GLN A 19 -22.48 -7.80 -1.10
CA GLN A 19 -22.72 -6.97 -2.28
C GLN A 19 -21.66 -5.87 -2.48
N LEU A 20 -20.38 -6.20 -2.24
CA LEU A 20 -19.29 -5.25 -2.31
C LEU A 20 -19.10 -4.76 -3.76
N CYS A 21 -19.28 -3.45 -3.95
CA CYS A 21 -18.96 -2.76 -5.20
C CYS A 21 -17.72 -1.88 -4.98
N LEU A 22 -16.62 -2.18 -5.68
CA LEU A 22 -15.35 -1.45 -5.52
C LEU A 22 -14.65 -1.34 -6.85
N GLY A 23 -14.28 -0.11 -7.26
CA GLY A 23 -13.46 0.15 -8.43
C GLY A 23 -12.06 0.60 -8.03
N VAL A 24 -11.02 -0.09 -8.55
CA VAL A 24 -9.61 0.28 -8.38
C VAL A 24 -9.04 0.64 -9.73
N PRO A 25 -8.69 1.92 -9.98
CA PRO A 25 -8.06 2.35 -11.23
C PRO A 25 -6.70 1.68 -11.43
N PRO A 26 -6.28 1.49 -12.70
CA PRO A 26 -4.94 0.98 -12.98
C PRO A 26 -3.88 1.96 -12.46
N GLY A 27 -2.72 1.44 -12.09
CA GLY A 27 -1.59 2.24 -11.63
C GLY A 27 -1.81 2.96 -10.30
N THR A 28 -2.76 2.49 -9.46
CA THR A 28 -3.03 3.10 -8.16
C THR A 28 -2.78 2.12 -7.02
N ILE A 29 -2.50 2.66 -5.83
CA ILE A 29 -2.53 1.89 -4.58
C ILE A 29 -3.89 2.12 -3.92
N CYS A 30 -4.66 1.05 -3.73
CA CYS A 30 -5.93 1.07 -3.01
C CYS A 30 -5.78 0.33 -1.68
N ALA A 31 -5.99 1.02 -0.56
CA ALA A 31 -6.01 0.40 0.76
C ALA A 31 -7.42 -0.02 1.13
N LEU A 32 -7.60 -1.29 1.49
CA LEU A 32 -8.80 -1.80 2.14
C LEU A 32 -8.58 -1.75 3.65
N VAL A 33 -9.37 -0.92 4.33
CA VAL A 33 -9.26 -0.71 5.77
C VAL A 33 -10.59 -1.01 6.47
N GLY A 34 -10.53 -1.24 7.78
CA GLY A 34 -11.71 -1.51 8.59
C GLY A 34 -11.40 -2.46 9.75
N PRO A 35 -12.36 -2.72 10.66
CA PRO A 35 -12.19 -3.59 11.82
C PRO A 35 -11.76 -5.01 11.44
N SER A 36 -11.22 -5.74 12.41
CA SER A 36 -10.94 -7.17 12.24
C SER A 36 -12.24 -7.92 11.91
N GLY A 37 -12.17 -8.85 10.94
CA GLY A 37 -13.34 -9.65 10.53
C GLY A 37 -14.30 -8.95 9.56
N CYS A 38 -14.08 -7.68 9.15
CA CYS A 38 -14.99 -6.97 8.23
C CYS A 38 -14.90 -7.40 6.75
N GLY A 39 -14.15 -8.46 6.41
CA GLY A 39 -14.12 -9.04 5.06
C GLY A 39 -12.93 -8.66 4.18
N LYS A 40 -11.94 -7.89 4.64
CA LYS A 40 -10.77 -7.42 3.85
C LYS A 40 -9.98 -8.55 3.21
N SER A 41 -9.44 -9.47 4.02
CA SER A 41 -8.65 -10.63 3.53
C SER A 41 -9.51 -11.58 2.70
N THR A 42 -10.81 -11.71 3.02
CA THR A 42 -11.76 -12.48 2.21
C THR A 42 -11.90 -11.85 0.82
N THR A 43 -11.96 -10.52 0.73
CA THR A 43 -12.01 -9.81 -0.55
C THR A 43 -10.76 -10.05 -1.39
N LEU A 44 -9.55 -10.01 -0.81
CA LEU A 44 -8.32 -10.36 -1.55
C LEU A 44 -8.34 -11.80 -2.06
N ARG A 45 -8.82 -12.74 -1.23
CA ARG A 45 -8.93 -14.17 -1.63
C ARG A 45 -9.92 -14.38 -2.75
N LEU A 46 -11.01 -13.61 -2.80
CA LEU A 46 -11.98 -13.63 -3.91
C LEU A 46 -11.36 -13.06 -5.20
N ILE A 47 -10.63 -11.95 -5.13
CA ILE A 47 -9.94 -11.36 -6.31
C ILE A 47 -8.95 -12.36 -6.90
N ASN A 48 -8.18 -13.05 -6.06
CA ASN A 48 -7.21 -14.07 -6.48
C ASN A 48 -7.84 -15.45 -6.75
N ARG A 49 -9.18 -15.57 -6.67
CA ARG A 49 -9.92 -16.84 -6.80
C ARG A 49 -9.34 -17.97 -5.95
N LEU A 50 -8.84 -17.64 -4.74
CA LEU A 50 -8.52 -18.66 -3.73
C LEU A 50 -9.78 -19.25 -3.10
N ILE A 51 -10.86 -18.48 -3.14
CA ILE A 51 -12.23 -18.90 -2.83
C ILE A 51 -13.15 -18.35 -3.92
N GLU A 52 -14.23 -19.08 -4.23
CA GLU A 52 -15.22 -18.63 -5.20
C GLU A 52 -16.29 -17.78 -4.52
N PRO A 53 -16.80 -16.72 -5.19
CA PRO A 53 -17.91 -15.91 -4.69
C PRO A 53 -19.23 -16.70 -4.74
N ASP A 54 -20.16 -16.36 -3.86
CA ASP A 54 -21.53 -16.88 -3.88
C ASP A 54 -22.46 -15.99 -4.71
N GLY A 55 -22.00 -14.77 -5.07
CA GLY A 55 -22.71 -13.84 -5.94
C GLY A 55 -21.80 -12.70 -6.39
N GLY A 56 -22.21 -12.03 -7.45
CA GLY A 56 -21.42 -10.96 -8.07
C GLY A 56 -20.24 -11.52 -8.87
N ARG A 57 -19.30 -10.64 -9.25
CA ARG A 57 -18.14 -11.00 -10.07
C ARG A 57 -16.96 -10.07 -9.84
N VAL A 58 -15.78 -10.53 -10.24
CA VAL A 58 -14.52 -9.76 -10.26
C VAL A 58 -14.11 -9.55 -11.71
N LEU A 59 -13.97 -8.30 -12.14
CA LEU A 59 -13.46 -7.97 -13.45
C LEU A 59 -12.03 -7.43 -13.31
N ILE A 60 -11.10 -7.98 -14.09
CA ILE A 60 -9.71 -7.53 -14.21
C ILE A 60 -9.51 -7.06 -15.64
N ASP A 61 -9.26 -5.79 -15.84
CA ASP A 61 -9.16 -5.14 -17.16
C ASP A 61 -10.35 -5.46 -18.08
N GLY A 62 -11.56 -5.45 -17.51
CA GLY A 62 -12.80 -5.73 -18.22
C GLY A 62 -13.10 -7.22 -18.42
N THR A 63 -12.16 -8.12 -18.11
CA THR A 63 -12.35 -9.58 -18.24
C THR A 63 -12.82 -10.16 -16.91
N ASP A 64 -13.87 -10.97 -16.94
CA ASP A 64 -14.33 -11.69 -15.76
C ASP A 64 -13.27 -12.70 -15.33
N ALA A 65 -12.80 -12.57 -14.08
CA ALA A 65 -11.80 -13.46 -13.53
C ALA A 65 -12.27 -14.93 -13.52
N ALA A 66 -13.58 -15.19 -13.45
CA ALA A 66 -14.14 -16.53 -13.50
C ALA A 66 -13.97 -17.21 -14.86
N SER A 67 -13.90 -16.45 -15.96
CA SER A 67 -13.71 -16.97 -17.31
C SER A 67 -12.28 -17.41 -17.61
N LEU A 68 -11.30 -16.98 -16.79
CA LEU A 68 -9.89 -17.31 -17.00
C LEU A 68 -9.52 -18.65 -16.33
N PRO A 69 -8.61 -19.43 -16.92
CA PRO A 69 -8.01 -20.56 -16.21
C PRO A 69 -7.32 -20.07 -14.94
N VAL A 70 -7.68 -20.64 -13.79
CA VAL A 70 -7.24 -20.14 -12.46
C VAL A 70 -5.72 -20.05 -12.32
N VAL A 71 -4.97 -20.97 -12.92
CA VAL A 71 -3.50 -20.97 -12.89
C VAL A 71 -2.94 -19.76 -13.67
N GLN A 72 -3.53 -19.44 -14.83
CA GLN A 72 -3.10 -18.29 -15.62
C GLN A 72 -3.41 -16.97 -14.90
N LEU A 73 -4.60 -16.85 -14.28
CA LEU A 73 -4.95 -15.71 -13.46
C LEU A 73 -3.93 -15.50 -12.34
N ARG A 74 -3.67 -16.53 -11.53
CA ARG A 74 -2.76 -16.41 -10.36
C ARG A 74 -1.31 -16.15 -10.74
N ARG A 75 -0.86 -16.58 -11.92
CA ARG A 75 0.50 -16.26 -12.42
C ARG A 75 0.68 -14.78 -12.80
N ARG A 76 -0.42 -14.07 -13.06
CA ARG A 76 -0.44 -12.64 -13.38
C ARG A 76 -0.62 -11.74 -12.15
N ILE A 77 -0.88 -12.33 -10.98
CA ILE A 77 -1.13 -11.63 -9.72
C ILE A 77 0.00 -11.95 -8.74
N GLY A 78 0.70 -10.92 -8.27
CA GLY A 78 1.59 -11.06 -7.12
C GLY A 78 0.76 -11.07 -5.84
N TYR A 79 0.99 -12.03 -4.94
CA TYR A 79 0.22 -12.14 -3.72
C TYR A 79 1.12 -12.27 -2.50
N VAL A 80 1.03 -11.29 -1.61
CA VAL A 80 1.66 -11.31 -0.27
C VAL A 80 0.61 -11.71 0.73
N ILE A 81 0.77 -12.88 1.34
CA ILE A 81 -0.14 -13.42 2.36
C ILE A 81 0.27 -13.00 3.75
N GLN A 82 -0.69 -12.85 4.66
CA GLN A 82 -0.48 -12.44 6.05
C GLN A 82 0.53 -13.33 6.80
N SER A 83 0.53 -14.63 6.55
CA SER A 83 1.43 -15.64 7.18
C SER A 83 2.67 -15.90 6.33
N ILE A 84 3.43 -14.93 5.92
CA ILE A 84 4.69 -15.00 5.13
C ILE A 84 4.72 -16.10 4.05
N GLY A 85 4.36 -17.36 4.37
CA GLY A 85 4.15 -18.50 3.46
C GLY A 85 5.36 -18.88 2.60
N LEU A 86 6.58 -18.68 3.10
CA LEU A 86 7.79 -19.15 2.43
C LEU A 86 7.90 -20.67 2.54
N PHE A 87 8.43 -21.31 1.49
CA PHE A 87 8.72 -22.73 1.49
C PHE A 87 9.94 -23.00 2.42
N PRO A 88 9.75 -23.66 3.56
CA PRO A 88 10.78 -23.73 4.61
C PRO A 88 12.04 -24.50 4.19
N HIS A 89 11.90 -25.44 3.25
CA HIS A 89 13.00 -26.28 2.76
C HIS A 89 13.79 -25.67 1.59
N TRP A 90 13.33 -24.56 1.03
CA TRP A 90 13.95 -23.90 -0.10
C TRP A 90 14.83 -22.74 0.35
N SER A 91 15.85 -22.44 -0.45
CA SER A 91 16.63 -21.23 -0.27
C SER A 91 15.77 -19.99 -0.54
N ILE A 92 16.23 -18.84 -0.09
CA ILE A 92 15.56 -17.55 -0.35
C ILE A 92 15.51 -17.28 -1.86
N ALA A 93 16.61 -17.50 -2.58
CA ALA A 93 16.62 -17.38 -4.04
C ALA A 93 15.55 -18.25 -4.71
N ARG A 94 15.41 -19.51 -4.31
CA ARG A 94 14.41 -20.42 -4.88
C ARG A 94 12.97 -20.01 -4.48
N ASN A 95 12.77 -19.50 -3.27
CA ASN A 95 11.47 -18.95 -2.88
C ASN A 95 11.05 -17.79 -3.79
N ILE A 96 11.96 -16.86 -4.10
CA ILE A 96 11.71 -15.74 -5.00
C ILE A 96 11.50 -16.23 -6.43
N ALA A 97 12.32 -17.18 -6.90
CA ALA A 97 12.29 -17.72 -8.25
C ALA A 97 11.01 -18.52 -8.60
N THR A 98 10.18 -18.88 -7.64
CA THR A 98 9.06 -19.82 -7.78
C THR A 98 8.16 -19.52 -9.00
N VAL A 99 7.67 -18.30 -9.13
CA VAL A 99 6.75 -17.95 -10.23
C VAL A 99 7.49 -17.77 -11.56
N PRO A 100 8.65 -17.10 -11.64
CA PRO A 100 9.50 -17.10 -12.84
C PRO A 100 9.85 -18.50 -13.38
N GLU A 101 10.18 -19.46 -12.51
CA GLU A 101 10.40 -20.86 -12.89
C GLU A 101 9.14 -21.49 -13.51
N LEU A 102 7.97 -21.31 -12.89
CA LEU A 102 6.69 -21.78 -13.41
C LEU A 102 6.29 -21.14 -14.75
N LEU A 103 6.81 -19.95 -15.04
CA LEU A 103 6.64 -19.25 -16.32
C LEU A 103 7.68 -19.67 -17.37
N GLY A 104 8.67 -20.51 -17.01
CA GLY A 104 9.71 -20.99 -17.92
C GLY A 104 10.76 -19.94 -18.27
N TRP A 105 11.03 -18.97 -17.36
CA TRP A 105 12.06 -17.99 -17.63
C TRP A 105 13.45 -18.64 -17.70
N PRO A 106 14.36 -18.11 -18.53
CA PRO A 106 15.75 -18.57 -18.57
C PRO A 106 16.45 -18.41 -17.21
N ALA A 107 17.28 -19.39 -16.81
CA ALA A 107 17.94 -19.41 -15.50
C ALA A 107 18.75 -18.14 -15.21
N GLY A 108 19.46 -17.59 -16.21
CA GLY A 108 20.23 -16.35 -16.04
C GLY A 108 19.33 -15.14 -15.77
N ARG A 109 18.14 -15.04 -16.41
CA ARG A 109 17.17 -14.00 -16.12
C ARG A 109 16.59 -14.13 -14.71
N ILE A 110 16.31 -15.35 -14.27
CA ILE A 110 15.83 -15.63 -12.92
C ILE A 110 16.85 -15.19 -11.88
N ALA A 111 18.13 -15.57 -12.06
CA ALA A 111 19.19 -15.22 -11.12
C ALA A 111 19.36 -13.70 -10.99
N ALA A 112 19.41 -12.98 -12.10
CA ALA A 112 19.51 -11.52 -12.09
C ALA A 112 18.28 -10.86 -11.41
N ARG A 113 17.07 -11.39 -11.67
CA ARG A 113 15.85 -10.88 -11.06
C ARG A 113 15.79 -11.12 -9.55
N VAL A 114 16.27 -12.26 -9.09
CA VAL A 114 16.37 -12.59 -7.65
C VAL A 114 17.28 -11.57 -6.95
N ASP A 115 18.45 -11.28 -7.53
CA ASP A 115 19.42 -10.34 -6.95
C ASP A 115 18.85 -8.91 -6.93
N GLU A 116 18.26 -8.46 -8.04
CA GLU A 116 17.56 -7.17 -8.10
C GLU A 116 16.53 -7.03 -6.99
N LEU A 117 15.69 -8.05 -6.79
CA LEU A 117 14.62 -8.01 -5.81
C LEU A 117 15.14 -8.09 -4.36
N LEU A 118 16.19 -8.83 -4.10
CA LEU A 118 16.86 -8.85 -2.80
C LEU A 118 17.40 -7.46 -2.44
N VAL A 119 18.11 -6.80 -3.37
CA VAL A 119 18.56 -5.42 -3.18
C VAL A 119 17.38 -4.48 -2.91
N LEU A 120 16.32 -4.61 -3.72
CA LEU A 120 15.13 -3.78 -3.62
C LEU A 120 14.48 -3.83 -2.22
N VAL A 121 14.43 -5.03 -1.60
CA VAL A 121 13.88 -5.20 -0.26
C VAL A 121 14.92 -5.02 0.85
N GLY A 122 16.10 -4.50 0.54
CA GLY A 122 17.16 -4.20 1.51
C GLY A 122 17.81 -5.45 2.11
N LEU A 123 17.95 -6.50 1.32
CA LEU A 123 18.67 -7.73 1.67
C LEU A 123 19.83 -7.92 0.71
N ASP A 124 21.06 -8.04 1.25
CA ASP A 124 22.25 -8.28 0.43
C ASP A 124 22.19 -9.66 -0.25
N PRO A 125 22.22 -9.73 -1.60
CA PRO A 125 22.11 -10.99 -2.34
C PRO A 125 23.18 -12.02 -1.95
N GLU A 126 24.44 -11.61 -1.77
CA GLU A 126 25.52 -12.54 -1.44
C GLU A 126 25.29 -13.22 -0.08
N THR A 127 24.76 -12.47 0.87
CA THR A 127 24.49 -12.97 2.22
C THR A 127 23.22 -13.81 2.28
N PHE A 128 22.14 -13.43 1.56
CA PHE A 128 20.81 -13.98 1.81
C PHE A 128 20.32 -15.00 0.78
N ARG A 129 20.81 -14.99 -0.46
CA ARG A 129 20.29 -15.85 -1.54
C ARG A 129 20.28 -17.36 -1.21
N HIS A 130 21.29 -17.83 -0.47
CA HIS A 130 21.46 -19.25 -0.14
C HIS A 130 20.87 -19.64 1.21
N ARG A 131 20.50 -18.66 2.05
CA ARG A 131 19.84 -18.92 3.33
C ARG A 131 18.49 -19.56 3.16
N ARG A 132 18.00 -20.17 4.22
CA ARG A 132 16.65 -20.72 4.36
C ARG A 132 15.78 -19.82 5.24
N PRO A 133 14.42 -19.89 5.15
CA PRO A 133 13.54 -19.05 5.94
C PRO A 133 13.82 -19.05 7.46
N HIS A 134 14.15 -20.21 8.04
CA HIS A 134 14.41 -20.31 9.48
C HIS A 134 15.69 -19.58 9.94
N GLU A 135 16.57 -19.19 9.00
CA GLU A 135 17.79 -18.42 9.29
C GLU A 135 17.55 -16.90 9.20
N LEU A 136 16.31 -16.48 8.94
CA LEU A 136 15.89 -15.10 8.80
C LEU A 136 14.99 -14.68 9.96
N SER A 137 15.08 -13.40 10.37
CA SER A 137 14.07 -12.80 11.26
C SER A 137 12.69 -12.73 10.57
N GLY A 138 11.61 -12.62 11.35
CA GLY A 138 10.25 -12.49 10.80
C GLY A 138 10.13 -11.32 9.79
N GLY A 139 10.74 -10.17 10.09
CA GLY A 139 10.76 -9.03 9.17
C GLY A 139 11.56 -9.29 7.88
N GLN A 140 12.67 -10.01 7.95
CA GLN A 140 13.43 -10.42 6.76
C GLN A 140 12.61 -11.40 5.91
N GLN A 141 11.92 -12.36 6.54
CA GLN A 141 11.03 -13.29 5.83
C GLN A 141 9.87 -12.53 5.13
N GLN A 142 9.30 -11.52 5.77
CA GLN A 142 8.25 -10.68 5.18
C GLN A 142 8.76 -9.97 3.92
N ARG A 143 9.97 -9.39 3.97
CA ARG A 143 10.63 -8.75 2.82
C ARG A 143 10.85 -9.72 1.66
N VAL A 144 11.25 -10.95 1.95
CA VAL A 144 11.35 -12.02 0.95
C VAL A 144 9.98 -12.36 0.36
N GLY A 145 8.93 -12.37 1.17
CA GLY A 145 7.54 -12.55 0.70
C GLY A 145 7.11 -11.49 -0.31
N VAL A 146 7.47 -10.22 -0.07
CA VAL A 146 7.24 -9.12 -1.02
C VAL A 146 8.07 -9.31 -2.29
N ALA A 147 9.37 -9.63 -2.17
CA ALA A 147 10.24 -9.92 -3.32
C ALA A 147 9.67 -11.05 -4.19
N ARG A 148 9.20 -12.15 -3.58
CA ARG A 148 8.55 -13.26 -4.28
C ARG A 148 7.30 -12.83 -5.04
N ALA A 149 6.47 -11.98 -4.45
CA ALA A 149 5.25 -11.49 -5.10
C ALA A 149 5.57 -10.62 -6.33
N LEU A 150 6.71 -9.91 -6.31
CA LEU A 150 7.19 -9.07 -7.41
C LEU A 150 7.96 -9.83 -8.49
N ALA A 151 8.35 -11.08 -8.24
CA ALA A 151 9.35 -11.79 -9.04
C ALA A 151 8.97 -11.95 -10.52
N ALA A 152 7.70 -12.28 -10.78
CA ALA A 152 7.18 -12.47 -12.13
C ALA A 152 6.78 -11.17 -12.85
N ASP A 153 7.08 -10.03 -12.24
CA ASP A 153 6.70 -8.69 -12.74
C ASP A 153 5.18 -8.53 -13.00
N PRO A 154 4.32 -8.85 -12.00
CA PRO A 154 2.87 -8.81 -12.18
C PRO A 154 2.34 -7.39 -12.35
N ASP A 155 1.21 -7.23 -13.07
CA ASP A 155 0.51 -5.94 -13.21
C ASP A 155 -0.33 -5.60 -11.96
N LEU A 156 -0.76 -6.62 -11.22
CA LEU A 156 -1.57 -6.52 -10.00
C LEU A 156 -0.85 -7.14 -8.81
N LEU A 157 -0.73 -6.38 -7.73
CA LEU A 157 -0.24 -6.86 -6.44
C LEU A 157 -1.39 -6.85 -5.42
N LEU A 158 -1.59 -7.98 -4.76
CA LEU A 158 -2.49 -8.12 -3.63
C LEU A 158 -1.65 -8.35 -2.37
N MET A 159 -1.85 -7.55 -1.33
CA MET A 159 -1.06 -7.61 -0.12
C MET A 159 -1.95 -7.66 1.11
N ASP A 160 -1.86 -8.74 1.88
CA ASP A 160 -2.65 -8.94 3.10
C ASP A 160 -1.75 -8.68 4.32
N GLU A 161 -1.91 -7.51 4.95
CA GLU A 161 -1.13 -7.01 6.10
C GLU A 161 0.40 -7.14 5.93
N PRO A 162 0.99 -6.64 4.82
CA PRO A 162 2.38 -6.92 4.47
C PRO A 162 3.41 -6.34 5.44
N PHE A 163 3.03 -5.42 6.31
CA PHE A 163 3.95 -4.74 7.22
C PHE A 163 3.68 -5.05 8.72
N GLY A 164 2.67 -5.86 9.02
CA GLY A 164 2.21 -6.09 10.40
C GLY A 164 3.26 -6.68 11.36
N ALA A 165 4.20 -7.48 10.85
CA ALA A 165 5.24 -8.13 11.65
C ALA A 165 6.60 -7.38 11.65
N LEU A 166 6.65 -6.14 11.10
CA LEU A 166 7.88 -5.38 10.97
C LEU A 166 8.07 -4.39 12.13
N ASP A 167 9.34 -4.22 12.54
CA ASP A 167 9.72 -3.09 13.38
C ASP A 167 9.54 -1.75 12.63
N PRO A 168 9.41 -0.60 13.33
CA PRO A 168 9.10 0.68 12.69
C PRO A 168 10.09 1.09 11.60
N VAL A 169 11.40 0.93 11.81
CA VAL A 169 12.43 1.35 10.84
C VAL A 169 12.37 0.52 9.57
N THR A 170 12.27 -0.80 9.73
CA THR A 170 12.12 -1.74 8.60
C THR A 170 10.82 -1.51 7.85
N ARG A 171 9.73 -1.23 8.57
CA ARG A 171 8.42 -0.91 7.98
C ARG A 171 8.50 0.33 7.10
N ASP A 172 9.05 1.43 7.60
CA ASP A 172 9.21 2.68 6.87
C ASP A 172 10.05 2.50 5.59
N GLY A 173 11.15 1.77 5.68
CA GLY A 173 11.99 1.46 4.52
C GLY A 173 11.26 0.64 3.45
N LEU A 174 10.50 -0.40 3.86
CA LEU A 174 9.76 -1.23 2.91
C LEU A 174 8.56 -0.50 2.29
N GLN A 175 7.89 0.36 3.06
CA GLN A 175 6.82 1.22 2.54
C GLN A 175 7.36 2.21 1.51
N ALA A 176 8.51 2.85 1.77
CA ALA A 176 9.16 3.74 0.82
C ALA A 176 9.56 3.01 -0.47
N ALA A 177 10.14 1.79 -0.34
CA ALA A 177 10.47 0.95 -1.49
C ALA A 177 9.23 0.57 -2.31
N LEU A 178 8.10 0.25 -1.66
CA LEU A 178 6.84 -0.06 -2.35
C LEU A 178 6.32 1.14 -3.15
N LEU A 179 6.38 2.34 -2.58
CA LEU A 179 5.99 3.58 -3.27
C LEU A 179 6.90 3.86 -4.48
N ASP A 180 8.22 3.69 -4.34
CA ASP A 180 9.16 3.85 -5.46
C ASP A 180 8.89 2.83 -6.59
N ILE A 181 8.68 1.55 -6.24
CA ILE A 181 8.30 0.52 -7.22
C ILE A 181 7.04 0.93 -7.95
N GLN A 182 6.00 1.34 -7.23
CA GLN A 182 4.72 1.69 -7.81
C GLN A 182 4.85 2.92 -8.72
N ALA A 183 5.56 3.97 -8.28
CA ALA A 183 5.79 5.18 -9.07
C ALA A 183 6.56 4.89 -10.38
N ARG A 184 7.57 4.00 -10.34
CA ARG A 184 8.39 3.65 -11.51
C ARG A 184 7.71 2.68 -12.47
N THR A 185 6.86 1.80 -11.96
CA THR A 185 6.30 0.68 -12.75
C THR A 185 4.83 0.86 -13.10
N GLY A 186 4.12 1.79 -12.46
CA GLY A 186 2.69 1.99 -12.66
C GLY A 186 1.82 0.79 -12.25
N LYS A 187 2.32 -0.11 -11.40
CA LYS A 187 1.57 -1.30 -10.95
C LYS A 187 0.33 -0.93 -10.14
N THR A 188 -0.72 -1.72 -10.31
CA THR A 188 -1.92 -1.63 -9.47
C THR A 188 -1.70 -2.45 -8.20
N ILE A 189 -1.93 -1.85 -7.04
CA ILE A 189 -1.73 -2.50 -5.74
C ILE A 189 -3.02 -2.42 -4.93
N ILE A 190 -3.46 -3.55 -4.38
CA ILE A 190 -4.52 -3.58 -3.37
C ILE A 190 -3.88 -4.08 -2.08
N ILE A 191 -3.88 -3.23 -1.06
CA ILE A 191 -3.30 -3.55 0.24
C ILE A 191 -4.38 -3.62 1.30
N VAL A 192 -4.38 -4.67 2.09
CA VAL A 192 -5.19 -4.76 3.32
C VAL A 192 -4.33 -4.35 4.49
N THR A 193 -4.84 -3.45 5.29
CA THR A 193 -4.25 -3.05 6.56
C THR A 193 -5.31 -2.69 7.59
N HIS A 194 -5.00 -2.84 8.87
CA HIS A 194 -5.79 -2.32 9.97
C HIS A 194 -5.26 -0.98 10.49
N ASP A 195 -4.10 -0.54 9.96
CA ASP A 195 -3.45 0.72 10.32
C ASP A 195 -3.88 1.82 9.34
N ILE A 196 -4.61 2.81 9.85
CA ILE A 196 -5.07 3.93 9.03
C ILE A 196 -3.93 4.87 8.63
N ASP A 197 -2.88 5.00 9.45
CA ASP A 197 -1.72 5.83 9.13
C ASP A 197 -0.94 5.23 7.95
N GLU A 198 -0.83 3.90 7.91
CA GLU A 198 -0.28 3.18 6.77
C GLU A 198 -1.11 3.41 5.49
N ALA A 199 -2.44 3.30 5.58
CA ALA A 199 -3.32 3.55 4.44
C ALA A 199 -3.21 4.99 3.92
N ILE A 200 -3.13 5.98 4.81
CA ILE A 200 -2.99 7.40 4.46
C ILE A 200 -1.66 7.65 3.76
N ARG A 201 -0.58 7.03 4.24
CA ARG A 201 0.78 7.20 3.68
C ARG A 201 0.94 6.57 2.29
N LEU A 202 0.36 5.39 2.08
CA LEU A 202 0.63 4.59 0.89
C LEU A 202 -0.40 4.74 -0.21
N ALA A 203 -1.67 4.89 0.15
CA ALA A 203 -2.73 4.74 -0.80
C ALA A 203 -3.12 6.06 -1.47
N SER A 204 -3.35 6.02 -2.77
CA SER A 204 -4.05 7.09 -3.48
C SER A 204 -5.58 6.98 -3.32
N ARG A 205 -6.07 5.79 -2.94
CA ARG A 205 -7.48 5.52 -2.64
C ARG A 205 -7.62 4.63 -1.41
N ILE A 206 -8.55 4.98 -0.54
CA ILE A 206 -8.91 4.19 0.64
C ILE A 206 -10.35 3.70 0.48
N ALA A 207 -10.58 2.42 0.71
CA ALA A 207 -11.90 1.81 0.80
C ALA A 207 -12.12 1.34 2.25
N VAL A 208 -13.04 1.99 2.94
CA VAL A 208 -13.39 1.66 4.32
C VAL A 208 -14.50 0.62 4.32
N LEU A 209 -14.22 -0.55 4.88
CA LEU A 209 -15.15 -1.66 4.98
C LEU A 209 -15.64 -1.80 6.42
N ASP A 210 -16.92 -2.11 6.56
CA ASP A 210 -17.52 -2.56 7.81
C ASP A 210 -18.53 -3.67 7.53
N SER A 211 -18.50 -4.74 8.33
CA SER A 211 -19.45 -5.85 8.28
C SER A 211 -19.72 -6.39 6.87
N GLY A 212 -18.64 -6.55 6.09
CA GLY A 212 -18.68 -7.08 4.72
C GLY A 212 -19.06 -6.07 3.64
N ARG A 213 -19.35 -4.82 3.99
CA ARG A 213 -19.83 -3.78 3.07
C ARG A 213 -18.84 -2.64 2.91
N LEU A 214 -18.84 -2.00 1.75
CA LEU A 214 -18.15 -0.73 1.54
C LEU A 214 -18.94 0.40 2.18
N VAL A 215 -18.35 1.09 3.16
CA VAL A 215 -18.95 2.23 3.84
C VAL A 215 -18.60 3.53 3.12
N GLN A 216 -17.31 3.67 2.74
CA GLN A 216 -16.83 4.85 2.01
C GLN A 216 -15.63 4.48 1.16
N GLN A 217 -15.49 5.11 0.00
CA GLN A 217 -14.30 5.09 -0.82
C GLN A 217 -13.93 6.51 -1.24
N GLY A 218 -12.65 6.85 -1.20
CA GLY A 218 -12.16 8.17 -1.62
C GLY A 218 -10.65 8.27 -1.55
N SER A 219 -10.11 9.46 -1.84
CA SER A 219 -8.72 9.78 -1.52
C SER A 219 -8.52 9.81 0.01
N PRO A 220 -7.28 9.68 0.52
CA PRO A 220 -7.01 9.87 1.94
C PRO A 220 -7.58 11.19 2.48
N ARG A 221 -7.46 12.27 1.69
CA ARG A 221 -8.00 13.59 2.03
C ARG A 221 -9.53 13.58 2.14
N ASP A 222 -10.25 12.94 1.19
CA ASP A 222 -11.72 12.84 1.26
C ASP A 222 -12.19 12.09 2.50
N ILE A 223 -11.53 10.95 2.81
CA ILE A 223 -11.85 10.15 4.00
C ILE A 223 -11.63 10.96 5.29
N LEU A 224 -10.56 11.77 5.33
CA LEU A 224 -10.25 12.62 6.49
C LEU A 224 -11.12 13.85 6.59
N THR A 225 -11.47 14.52 5.49
CA THR A 225 -12.20 15.79 5.52
C THR A 225 -13.73 15.62 5.52
N ARG A 226 -14.22 14.55 4.87
CA ARG A 226 -15.64 14.30 4.63
C ARG A 226 -16.02 12.85 4.99
N PRO A 227 -15.88 12.44 6.26
CA PRO A 227 -16.31 11.10 6.67
C PRO A 227 -17.80 10.92 6.42
N ALA A 228 -18.18 9.84 5.72
CA ALA A 228 -19.56 9.59 5.32
C ALA A 228 -20.46 9.18 6.50
N THR A 229 -19.88 8.65 7.57
CA THR A 229 -20.60 8.16 8.76
C THR A 229 -19.80 8.43 10.02
N ALA A 230 -20.46 8.43 11.18
CA ALA A 230 -19.81 8.50 12.48
C ALA A 230 -18.81 7.36 12.71
N PHE A 231 -19.06 6.18 12.12
CA PHE A 231 -18.12 5.07 12.12
C PHE A 231 -16.80 5.43 11.43
N VAL A 232 -16.87 5.97 10.20
CA VAL A 232 -15.65 6.39 9.47
C VAL A 232 -14.92 7.48 10.23
N GLU A 233 -15.64 8.48 10.78
CA GLU A 233 -15.05 9.55 11.57
C GLU A 233 -14.28 9.01 12.80
N SER A 234 -14.89 8.09 13.54
CA SER A 234 -14.23 7.41 14.66
C SER A 234 -13.04 6.58 14.20
N PHE A 235 -13.18 5.84 13.10
CA PHE A 235 -12.14 4.97 12.54
C PHE A 235 -10.90 5.75 12.11
N VAL A 236 -11.07 6.94 11.50
CA VAL A 236 -9.94 7.80 11.13
C VAL A 236 -9.37 8.61 12.30
N GLY A 237 -9.81 8.32 13.52
CA GLY A 237 -9.15 8.76 14.75
C GLY A 237 -9.70 10.02 15.38
N GLY A 238 -10.94 10.43 15.10
CA GLY A 238 -11.60 11.54 15.79
C GLY A 238 -10.68 12.74 16.04
N PRO A 239 -10.24 13.00 17.30
CA PRO A 239 -9.36 14.13 17.64
C PRO A 239 -7.99 14.12 16.94
N LYS A 240 -7.43 12.95 16.60
CA LYS A 240 -6.14 12.83 15.89
C LYS A 240 -6.28 13.09 14.39
N ARG A 241 -7.50 13.21 13.86
CA ARG A 241 -7.76 13.46 12.44
C ARG A 241 -7.06 14.73 11.94
N GLY A 242 -6.98 15.78 12.75
CA GLY A 242 -6.25 17.01 12.42
C GLY A 242 -4.77 16.76 12.11
N LEU A 243 -4.09 15.95 12.92
CA LEU A 243 -2.69 15.60 12.69
C LEU A 243 -2.50 14.79 11.40
N ARG A 244 -3.45 13.90 11.08
CA ARG A 244 -3.43 13.12 9.84
C ARG A 244 -3.66 13.98 8.58
N LEU A 245 -4.41 15.07 8.71
CA LEU A 245 -4.59 16.02 7.62
C LEU A 245 -3.29 16.67 7.20
N LEU A 246 -2.34 16.87 8.13
CA LEU A 246 -1.02 17.42 7.80
C LEU A 246 -0.22 16.50 6.86
N GLN A 247 -0.44 15.18 6.91
CA GLN A 247 0.22 14.21 6.03
C GLN A 247 -0.27 14.27 4.59
N VAL A 248 -1.52 14.67 4.37
CA VAL A 248 -2.16 14.74 3.05
C VAL A 248 -2.30 16.14 2.49
N THR A 249 -1.90 17.16 3.25
CA THR A 249 -1.88 18.57 2.83
C THR A 249 -0.45 18.95 2.44
N ARG A 250 -0.29 19.59 1.27
CA ARG A 250 1.02 20.00 0.79
C ARG A 250 1.41 21.35 1.36
N VAL A 251 2.71 21.55 1.60
CA VAL A 251 3.29 22.81 2.05
C VAL A 251 2.86 23.97 1.17
N GLY A 252 2.90 23.79 -0.16
CA GLY A 252 2.50 24.83 -1.12
C GLY A 252 1.04 25.27 -1.03
N GLU A 253 0.14 24.44 -0.49
CA GLU A 253 -1.28 24.81 -0.28
C GLU A 253 -1.47 25.86 0.83
N ARG A 254 -0.47 26.01 1.71
CA ARG A 254 -0.48 26.90 2.89
C ARG A 254 0.63 27.95 2.84
N THR A 255 1.40 28.01 1.75
CA THR A 255 2.53 28.92 1.58
C THR A 255 2.06 30.30 1.13
N ASP A 256 2.48 31.33 1.83
CA ASP A 256 2.38 32.72 1.35
C ASP A 256 3.53 33.01 0.38
N TYR A 257 3.21 33.11 -0.90
CA TYR A 257 4.17 33.43 -1.95
C TYR A 257 4.45 34.92 -2.09
N GLY A 258 3.84 35.75 -1.26
CA GLY A 258 4.15 37.20 -1.16
C GLY A 258 5.19 37.57 -0.09
N ALA A 259 5.49 36.59 0.80
CA ALA A 259 6.44 36.78 1.90
C ALA A 259 7.73 36.00 1.64
N MET A 260 8.87 36.45 2.14
CA MET A 260 10.15 35.76 2.04
C MET A 260 10.73 35.50 3.43
N ALA A 261 11.03 34.24 3.73
CA ALA A 261 11.81 33.87 4.91
C ALA A 261 13.23 33.47 4.49
N GLU A 262 14.18 33.64 5.42
CA GLU A 262 15.58 33.24 5.24
C GLU A 262 15.79 31.78 5.65
N GLY A 263 16.76 31.14 5.02
CA GLY A 263 17.19 29.79 5.34
C GLY A 263 17.09 28.80 4.16
N GLU A 264 17.32 27.51 4.43
CA GLU A 264 17.20 26.42 3.46
C GLU A 264 15.73 26.15 3.16
N PRO A 265 15.29 26.25 1.88
CA PRO A 265 13.89 26.13 1.54
C PRO A 265 13.39 24.69 1.60
N VAL A 266 12.12 24.53 1.96
CA VAL A 266 11.36 23.27 1.90
C VAL A 266 10.61 23.22 0.56
N CYS A 267 10.51 22.02 -0.02
CA CYS A 267 9.75 21.80 -1.25
C CYS A 267 8.23 22.00 -1.00
N ALA A 268 7.57 22.75 -1.89
CA ALA A 268 6.13 22.97 -1.83
C ALA A 268 5.30 21.68 -1.91
N GLU A 269 5.84 20.64 -2.55
CA GLU A 269 5.20 19.33 -2.67
C GLU A 269 5.37 18.46 -1.41
N ALA A 270 6.20 18.86 -0.45
CA ALA A 270 6.35 18.13 0.80
C ALA A 270 5.04 18.19 1.63
N PRO A 271 4.73 17.16 2.43
CA PRO A 271 3.59 17.18 3.33
C PRO A 271 3.82 18.14 4.51
N LEU A 272 2.75 18.73 5.04
CA LEU A 272 2.81 19.71 6.13
C LEU A 272 3.38 19.14 7.44
N ASP A 273 3.18 17.86 7.73
CA ASP A 273 3.77 17.22 8.92
C ASP A 273 5.30 17.25 8.90
N SER A 274 5.90 17.04 7.71
CA SER A 274 7.36 17.17 7.54
C SER A 274 7.85 18.59 7.78
N ALA A 275 7.11 19.59 7.30
CA ALA A 275 7.43 21.00 7.55
C ALA A 275 7.29 21.35 9.04
N LEU A 276 6.22 20.86 9.70
CA LEU A 276 6.04 21.04 11.15
C LEU A 276 7.20 20.40 11.94
N ALA A 277 7.61 19.20 11.58
CA ALA A 277 8.77 18.54 12.21
C ALA A 277 10.06 19.37 12.06
N LEU A 278 10.29 19.96 10.88
CA LEU A 278 11.44 20.85 10.64
C LEU A 278 11.36 22.15 11.45
N MET A 279 10.16 22.76 11.57
CA MET A 279 9.96 23.95 12.42
C MET A 279 10.34 23.64 13.87
N VAL A 280 9.87 22.52 14.39
CA VAL A 280 10.20 22.06 15.75
C VAL A 280 11.70 21.81 15.91
N ALA A 281 12.31 21.08 14.97
CA ALA A 281 13.74 20.73 15.03
C ALA A 281 14.66 21.96 14.92
N ARG A 282 14.26 22.99 14.15
CA ARG A 282 15.03 24.22 13.96
C ARG A 282 14.68 25.31 14.99
N GLY A 283 13.65 25.12 15.80
CA GLY A 283 13.17 26.15 16.77
C GLY A 283 12.65 27.41 16.07
N THR A 284 12.01 27.27 14.89
CA THR A 284 11.51 28.41 14.10
C THR A 284 10.01 28.29 13.86
N ASP A 285 9.34 29.42 13.77
CA ASP A 285 7.94 29.53 13.42
C ASP A 285 7.68 29.79 11.93
N ARG A 286 8.76 29.89 11.13
CA ARG A 286 8.68 30.14 9.68
C ARG A 286 9.70 29.32 8.93
N LEU A 287 9.30 28.81 7.75
CA LEU A 287 10.17 28.12 6.80
C LEU A 287 10.08 28.79 5.43
N PRO A 288 11.21 29.00 4.75
CA PRO A 288 11.20 29.34 3.34
C PRO A 288 10.72 28.12 2.53
N VAL A 289 9.94 28.39 1.48
CA VAL A 289 9.38 27.37 0.60
C VAL A 289 9.77 27.65 -0.84
N ILE A 290 9.99 26.60 -1.62
CA ILE A 290 10.24 26.69 -3.06
C ILE A 290 9.32 25.69 -3.80
N ASP A 291 8.66 26.15 -4.86
CA ASP A 291 7.89 25.28 -5.73
C ASP A 291 8.71 24.74 -6.93
N ALA A 292 8.12 23.85 -7.71
CA ALA A 292 8.76 23.25 -8.89
C ALA A 292 9.14 24.27 -9.98
N ASN A 293 8.56 25.47 -9.97
CA ASN A 293 8.85 26.56 -10.91
C ASN A 293 9.91 27.53 -10.36
N GLY A 294 10.46 27.26 -9.17
CA GLY A 294 11.44 28.12 -8.52
C GLY A 294 10.82 29.33 -7.79
N ARG A 295 9.48 29.43 -7.70
CA ARG A 295 8.79 30.48 -6.96
C ARG A 295 9.00 30.26 -5.47
N ARG A 296 9.43 31.32 -4.79
CA ARG A 296 9.70 31.29 -3.34
C ARG A 296 8.54 31.88 -2.56
N GLY A 297 8.35 31.36 -1.34
CA GLY A 297 7.36 31.83 -0.39
C GLY A 297 7.75 31.49 1.04
N THR A 298 6.85 31.74 1.96
CA THR A 298 7.02 31.46 3.39
C THR A 298 5.84 30.64 3.90
N LEU A 299 6.12 29.60 4.66
CA LEU A 299 5.14 28.86 5.46
C LEU A 299 5.30 29.29 6.92
N ALA A 300 4.27 29.86 7.52
CA ALA A 300 4.27 30.17 8.95
C ALA A 300 3.60 29.04 9.76
N LEU A 301 4.02 28.87 11.01
CA LEU A 301 3.44 27.85 11.92
C LEU A 301 1.93 28.06 12.10
N ALA A 302 1.47 29.30 12.11
CA ALA A 302 0.04 29.63 12.17
C ALA A 302 -0.74 29.01 11.00
N ASP A 303 -0.17 29.01 9.78
CA ASP A 303 -0.82 28.44 8.59
C ASP A 303 -0.81 26.91 8.57
N VAL A 304 0.08 26.28 9.34
CA VAL A 304 0.13 24.83 9.51
C VAL A 304 -0.97 24.36 10.46
N VAL A 305 -1.21 25.08 11.57
CA VAL A 305 -2.11 24.63 12.65
C VAL A 305 -3.54 25.21 12.52
N MET A 306 -3.75 26.21 11.70
CA MET A 306 -5.09 26.75 11.40
C MET A 306 -5.69 26.02 10.19
N PRO A 307 -6.98 25.60 10.28
CA PRO A 307 -7.67 24.88 9.20
C PRO A 307 -7.92 25.75 7.96
#